data_65568400ab04d3095ca77e9cb9838838
#
_entry.id   65568400ab04d3095ca77e9cb9838838
#
_cell.length_a   1.000
_cell.length_b   1.000
_cell.length_c   1.000
_cell.angle_alpha   90.00
_cell.angle_beta   90.00
_cell.angle_gamma   90.00
#
_symmetry.space_group_name_H-M   'P 1'
#
loop_
_entity.id
_entity.type
_entity.pdbx_description
1 polymer ?
#
loop_
_entity_poly.entity_id
_entity_poly.type
_entity_poly.pdbx_seq_one_letter_code
_entity_poly.pdbx_strand_id
1 'polypeptide(L)'
;MAVNLDVYDTLVHAIYDAALHPSRWPQVLERLCAAFESRSALLFTPLHSPAQGGFTFTHRISTATVERWSAKSIHDDVYTQAALRRGLLVDGMAINSDDLVPRVEAYASRCYQELWEPAGLSHGCMGVVFAGTDARHLPTAISIYRGPGDASFLPSHVEMLRALLAHLSRSLGVMYHLRDSQLQMAASLAALDSLPGGVVLLDAAAHVSFTNRSARVLLNQGNVVVTQVAGDGFEQLRLAPLLRAQEPAFQSLIRRSLEPQSSAGRYFSDALVVCHPNGQSACVMHAAPLGTGQGFGTVDGASPSRAIVFLYSLESAAQVRPELLCELFALTPAEARAALQVLHGGSVTEMAERQGVSANTFKTQLRMAYEKTHTHRQADLLKLLLSLTVG
;
A
#
# COMPACT_ATOMS: atom_id res chain seq x y z
N MET A 1 -28.42 -5.36 36.87
CA MET A 1 -28.97 -6.18 35.77
C MET A 1 -27.84 -7.05 35.25
N ALA A 2 -28.00 -8.39 35.27
CA ALA A 2 -26.95 -9.25 34.70
C ALA A 2 -26.78 -8.90 33.19
N VAL A 3 -25.55 -8.78 32.74
CA VAL A 3 -25.24 -8.62 31.32
C VAL A 3 -25.88 -9.79 30.57
N ASN A 4 -26.78 -9.50 29.64
CA ASN A 4 -27.38 -10.55 28.81
C ASN A 4 -26.27 -11.18 27.97
N LEU A 5 -25.93 -12.44 28.27
CA LEU A 5 -24.80 -13.14 27.66
C LEU A 5 -24.96 -13.23 26.16
N ASP A 6 -26.16 -13.40 25.63
CA ASP A 6 -26.44 -13.48 24.19
C ASP A 6 -26.17 -12.14 23.49
N VAL A 7 -26.49 -11.02 24.14
CA VAL A 7 -26.20 -9.67 23.62
C VAL A 7 -24.70 -9.43 23.61
N TYR A 8 -23.98 -9.84 24.65
CA TYR A 8 -22.53 -9.72 24.73
C TYR A 8 -21.84 -10.54 23.66
N ASP A 9 -22.18 -11.80 23.47
CA ASP A 9 -21.61 -12.67 22.46
C ASP A 9 -21.87 -12.14 21.04
N THR A 10 -23.09 -11.65 20.80
CA THR A 10 -23.42 -11.01 19.49
C THR A 10 -22.55 -9.78 19.20
N LEU A 11 -22.26 -8.96 20.21
CA LEU A 11 -21.38 -7.81 20.09
C LEU A 11 -19.93 -8.25 19.81
N VAL A 12 -19.43 -9.25 20.54
CA VAL A 12 -18.08 -9.78 20.35
C VAL A 12 -17.91 -10.31 18.94
N HIS A 13 -18.85 -11.11 18.43
CA HIS A 13 -18.80 -11.59 17.04
C HIS A 13 -18.78 -10.44 16.03
N ALA A 14 -19.65 -9.43 16.20
CA ALA A 14 -19.69 -8.28 15.30
C ALA A 14 -18.39 -7.46 15.32
N ILE A 15 -17.74 -7.32 16.49
CA ILE A 15 -16.45 -6.64 16.65
C ILE A 15 -15.34 -7.36 15.85
N TYR A 16 -15.25 -8.68 15.94
CA TYR A 16 -14.23 -9.44 15.20
C TYR A 16 -14.51 -9.48 13.68
N ASP A 17 -15.77 -9.55 13.28
CA ASP A 17 -16.14 -9.50 11.87
C ASP A 17 -15.80 -8.14 11.25
N ALA A 18 -15.98 -7.03 11.99
CA ALA A 18 -15.61 -5.70 11.55
C ALA A 18 -14.09 -5.49 11.42
N ALA A 19 -13.24 -6.30 12.07
CA ALA A 19 -11.80 -6.28 11.87
C ALA A 19 -11.40 -6.64 10.43
N LEU A 20 -12.09 -7.62 9.85
CA LEU A 20 -11.89 -8.11 8.50
C LEU A 20 -12.60 -7.22 7.46
N HIS A 21 -13.71 -6.60 7.87
CA HIS A 21 -14.57 -5.79 7.02
C HIS A 21 -14.84 -4.42 7.67
N PRO A 22 -13.91 -3.44 7.55
CA PRO A 22 -14.01 -2.14 8.26
C PRO A 22 -15.29 -1.35 7.95
N SER A 23 -15.94 -1.58 6.82
CA SER A 23 -17.24 -0.99 6.48
C SER A 23 -18.39 -1.41 7.42
N ARG A 24 -18.19 -2.43 8.25
CA ARG A 24 -19.18 -2.91 9.23
C ARG A 24 -19.11 -2.22 10.60
N TRP A 25 -18.08 -1.41 10.87
CA TRP A 25 -17.97 -0.68 12.13
C TRP A 25 -19.20 0.17 12.49
N PRO A 26 -19.84 0.90 11.56
CA PRO A 26 -21.08 1.63 11.89
C PRO A 26 -22.19 0.73 12.42
N GLN A 27 -22.32 -0.51 11.92
CA GLN A 27 -23.30 -1.48 12.40
C GLN A 27 -22.94 -2.02 13.80
N VAL A 28 -21.62 -2.17 14.09
CA VAL A 28 -21.17 -2.52 15.45
C VAL A 28 -21.55 -1.42 16.43
N LEU A 29 -21.33 -0.15 16.07
CA LEU A 29 -21.70 1.00 16.90
C LEU A 29 -23.21 1.11 17.11
N GLU A 30 -24.01 0.80 16.10
CA GLU A 30 -25.48 0.71 16.23
C GLU A 30 -25.89 -0.36 17.26
N ARG A 31 -25.31 -1.56 17.19
CA ARG A 31 -25.57 -2.64 18.15
C ARG A 31 -25.10 -2.27 19.56
N LEU A 32 -23.96 -1.60 19.69
CA LEU A 32 -23.50 -1.05 20.97
C LEU A 32 -24.50 -0.04 21.53
N CYS A 33 -25.02 0.87 20.70
CA CYS A 33 -26.04 1.82 21.11
C CYS A 33 -27.28 1.10 21.64
N ALA A 34 -27.75 0.06 20.97
CA ALA A 34 -28.89 -0.73 21.43
C ALA A 34 -28.63 -1.44 22.79
N ALA A 35 -27.44 -2.04 22.95
CA ALA A 35 -27.05 -2.74 24.17
C ALA A 35 -26.85 -1.79 25.38
N PHE A 36 -26.46 -0.55 25.14
CA PHE A 36 -26.21 0.48 26.14
C PHE A 36 -27.42 1.41 26.34
N GLU A 37 -28.54 1.13 25.66
CA GLU A 37 -29.74 1.99 25.70
C GLU A 37 -29.38 3.45 25.41
N SER A 38 -28.57 3.66 24.38
CA SER A 38 -27.99 4.94 24.01
C SER A 38 -28.35 5.34 22.58
N ARG A 39 -28.08 6.60 22.22
CA ARG A 39 -28.49 7.16 20.93
C ARG A 39 -27.37 7.19 19.91
N SER A 40 -26.14 7.38 20.36
CA SER A 40 -25.02 7.68 19.49
C SER A 40 -23.75 7.03 20.00
N ALA A 41 -22.87 6.68 19.09
CA ALA A 41 -21.56 6.14 19.42
C ALA A 41 -20.48 6.58 18.41
N LEU A 42 -19.25 6.57 18.89
CA LEU A 42 -18.07 7.00 18.16
C LEU A 42 -16.89 6.09 18.51
N LEU A 43 -16.23 5.54 17.50
CA LEU A 43 -14.95 4.85 17.63
C LEU A 43 -13.95 5.56 16.71
N PHE A 44 -12.87 6.12 17.25
CA PHE A 44 -12.03 7.04 16.53
C PHE A 44 -10.59 7.14 17.04
N THR A 45 -9.73 7.68 16.20
CA THR A 45 -8.35 8.05 16.56
C THR A 45 -8.28 9.56 16.77
N PRO A 46 -8.18 10.03 18.03
CA PRO A 46 -8.23 11.44 18.36
C PRO A 46 -7.14 12.24 17.68
N LEU A 47 -6.50 12.77 17.26
CA LEU A 47 -5.38 13.54 16.72
C LEU A 47 -4.87 13.08 15.35
N HIS A 48 -5.46 12.04 14.77
CA HIS A 48 -4.97 11.47 13.52
C HIS A 48 -6.09 11.40 12.49
N SER A 49 -5.94 12.16 11.42
CA SER A 49 -6.82 12.08 10.25
C SER A 49 -6.64 10.77 9.49
N PRO A 50 -7.56 10.38 8.60
CA PRO A 50 -7.39 9.22 7.73
C PRO A 50 -6.11 9.27 6.89
N ALA A 51 -5.68 10.47 6.45
CA ALA A 51 -4.41 10.65 5.74
C ALA A 51 -3.16 10.33 6.59
N GLN A 52 -3.28 10.43 7.91
CA GLN A 52 -2.24 10.08 8.88
C GLN A 52 -2.40 8.66 9.45
N GLY A 53 -3.24 7.85 8.82
CA GLY A 53 -3.50 6.48 9.24
C GLY A 53 -4.58 6.32 10.31
N GLY A 54 -5.22 7.41 10.72
CA GLY A 54 -6.34 7.38 11.65
C GLY A 54 -7.66 6.94 11.00
N PHE A 55 -8.68 6.82 11.82
CA PHE A 55 -10.04 6.53 11.38
C PHE A 55 -11.09 7.17 12.29
N THR A 56 -12.30 7.28 11.77
CA THR A 56 -13.47 7.73 12.53
C THR A 56 -14.68 6.95 12.06
N PHE A 57 -15.25 6.13 12.94
CA PHE A 57 -16.50 5.43 12.73
C PHE A 57 -17.54 6.02 13.67
N THR A 58 -18.70 6.38 13.14
CA THR A 58 -19.76 7.03 13.91
C THR A 58 -21.10 6.33 13.71
N HIS A 59 -21.93 6.37 14.75
CA HIS A 59 -23.36 6.11 14.66
C HIS A 59 -24.10 7.33 15.20
N ARG A 60 -24.89 7.99 14.35
CA ARG A 60 -25.67 9.22 14.62
C ARG A 60 -24.88 10.39 15.20
N ILE A 61 -23.59 10.47 14.91
CA ILE A 61 -22.73 11.65 15.13
C ILE A 61 -22.17 12.05 13.78
N SER A 62 -22.26 13.32 13.42
CA SER A 62 -21.70 13.80 12.16
C SER A 62 -20.16 13.82 12.20
N THR A 63 -19.51 13.40 11.12
CA THR A 63 -18.05 13.48 10.99
C THR A 63 -17.55 14.91 11.16
N ALA A 64 -18.32 15.90 10.69
CA ALA A 64 -18.00 17.32 10.87
C ALA A 64 -17.96 17.75 12.34
N THR A 65 -18.76 17.13 13.23
CA THR A 65 -18.70 17.37 14.68
C THR A 65 -17.40 16.83 15.26
N VAL A 66 -17.00 15.62 14.87
CA VAL A 66 -15.77 15.00 15.34
C VAL A 66 -14.54 15.75 14.84
N GLU A 67 -14.53 16.15 13.57
CA GLU A 67 -13.45 16.94 12.98
C GLU A 67 -13.27 18.30 13.68
N ARG A 68 -14.37 19.00 13.98
CA ARG A 68 -14.32 20.26 14.74
C ARG A 68 -13.76 20.05 16.14
N TRP A 69 -14.17 18.98 16.82
CA TRP A 69 -13.63 18.64 18.13
C TRP A 69 -12.12 18.36 18.06
N SER A 70 -11.67 17.50 17.16
CA SER A 70 -10.27 17.16 16.98
C SER A 70 -9.39 18.37 16.61
N ALA A 71 -9.90 19.25 15.77
CA ALA A 71 -9.13 20.39 15.26
C ALA A 71 -9.02 21.56 16.25
N LYS A 72 -10.02 21.80 17.10
CA LYS A 72 -10.11 23.04 17.89
C LYS A 72 -10.34 22.79 19.38
N SER A 73 -11.04 21.75 19.75
CA SER A 73 -11.65 21.63 21.08
C SER A 73 -11.05 20.51 21.93
N ILE A 74 -10.18 19.67 21.40
CA ILE A 74 -9.58 18.58 22.18
C ILE A 74 -8.82 19.08 23.41
N HIS A 75 -8.17 20.24 23.30
CA HIS A 75 -7.43 20.86 24.40
C HIS A 75 -8.34 21.57 25.41
N ASP A 76 -9.56 21.95 24.97
CA ASP A 76 -10.56 22.63 25.79
C ASP A 76 -11.64 21.66 26.30
N ASP A 77 -11.58 20.39 25.88
CA ASP A 77 -12.52 19.36 26.30
C ASP A 77 -12.25 18.95 27.77
N VAL A 78 -13.18 19.34 28.62
CA VAL A 78 -13.08 19.14 30.09
C VAL A 78 -12.93 17.65 30.44
N TYR A 79 -13.54 16.74 29.68
CA TYR A 79 -13.42 15.29 29.90
C TYR A 79 -12.01 14.80 29.55
N THR A 80 -11.48 15.18 28.41
CA THR A 80 -10.10 14.85 28.00
C THR A 80 -9.09 15.41 29.00
N GLN A 81 -9.26 16.67 29.43
CA GLN A 81 -8.40 17.30 30.39
C GLN A 81 -8.46 16.65 31.78
N ALA A 82 -9.67 16.27 32.22
CA ALA A 82 -9.85 15.56 33.50
C ALA A 82 -9.22 14.15 33.46
N ALA A 83 -9.37 13.44 32.35
CA ALA A 83 -8.76 12.14 32.14
C ALA A 83 -7.23 12.21 32.13
N LEU A 84 -6.64 13.21 31.47
CA LEU A 84 -5.20 13.48 31.47
C LEU A 84 -4.68 13.76 32.87
N ARG A 85 -5.32 14.70 33.57
CA ARG A 85 -4.91 15.06 34.97
C ARG A 85 -4.97 13.89 35.95
N ARG A 86 -5.90 12.94 35.75
CA ARG A 86 -6.07 11.77 36.60
C ARG A 86 -5.27 10.55 36.14
N GLY A 87 -4.51 10.65 35.02
CA GLY A 87 -3.75 9.52 34.47
C GLY A 87 -4.63 8.37 33.98
N LEU A 88 -5.84 8.67 33.47
CA LEU A 88 -6.81 7.67 33.04
C LEU A 88 -6.73 7.29 31.57
N LEU A 89 -5.85 7.92 30.79
CA LEU A 89 -5.63 7.57 29.41
C LEU A 89 -4.68 6.36 29.30
N VAL A 90 -5.18 5.22 29.75
CA VAL A 90 -4.48 3.92 29.73
C VAL A 90 -5.34 2.88 29.03
N ASP A 91 -4.70 1.90 28.38
CA ASP A 91 -5.38 0.83 27.66
C ASP A 91 -6.39 0.09 28.53
N GLY A 92 -7.58 -0.12 28.00
CA GLY A 92 -8.65 -0.84 28.70
C GLY A 92 -9.40 -0.02 29.77
N MET A 93 -9.09 1.26 29.92
CA MET A 93 -9.83 2.13 30.83
C MET A 93 -11.22 2.43 30.29
N ALA A 94 -12.25 2.24 31.15
CA ALA A 94 -13.63 2.62 30.87
C ALA A 94 -14.16 3.47 32.02
N ILE A 95 -14.90 4.54 31.70
CA ILE A 95 -15.44 5.48 32.69
C ILE A 95 -16.76 6.11 32.23
N ASN A 96 -17.64 6.43 33.17
CA ASN A 96 -18.76 7.31 32.91
C ASN A 96 -18.33 8.76 32.98
N SER A 97 -18.76 9.57 32.03
CA SER A 97 -18.41 11.01 31.95
C SER A 97 -18.85 11.76 33.23
N ASP A 98 -19.96 11.40 33.81
CA ASP A 98 -20.49 12.06 35.02
C ASP A 98 -19.65 11.78 36.29
N ASP A 99 -18.91 10.66 36.32
CA ASP A 99 -17.93 10.34 37.39
C ASP A 99 -16.58 11.05 37.13
N LEU A 100 -16.31 11.45 35.89
CA LEU A 100 -15.08 12.10 35.51
C LEU A 100 -15.11 13.62 35.75
N VAL A 101 -16.24 14.26 35.36
CA VAL A 101 -16.45 15.70 35.52
C VAL A 101 -17.88 15.95 36.01
N PRO A 102 -18.06 16.80 37.07
CA PRO A 102 -19.40 17.18 37.52
C PRO A 102 -20.20 17.86 36.41
N ARG A 103 -21.45 17.52 36.27
CA ARG A 103 -22.34 18.03 35.19
C ARG A 103 -22.34 19.57 35.09
N VAL A 104 -22.39 20.25 36.23
CA VAL A 104 -22.40 21.72 36.25
C VAL A 104 -21.16 22.29 35.57
N GLU A 105 -19.98 21.70 35.81
CA GLU A 105 -18.72 22.08 35.19
C GLU A 105 -18.70 21.74 33.70
N ALA A 106 -19.15 20.53 33.35
CA ALA A 106 -19.18 20.07 31.95
C ALA A 106 -20.10 20.95 31.09
N TYR A 107 -21.32 21.24 31.53
CA TYR A 107 -22.29 22.03 30.80
C TYR A 107 -21.93 23.51 30.69
N ALA A 108 -21.14 24.03 31.63
CA ALA A 108 -20.59 25.38 31.57
C ALA A 108 -19.41 25.50 30.60
N SER A 109 -18.85 24.38 30.17
CA SER A 109 -17.68 24.40 29.28
C SER A 109 -18.05 24.82 27.85
N ARG A 110 -17.17 25.57 27.23
CA ARG A 110 -17.32 26.02 25.84
C ARG A 110 -17.42 24.83 24.87
N CYS A 111 -16.63 23.78 25.08
CA CYS A 111 -16.64 22.58 24.25
C CYS A 111 -18.01 21.91 24.26
N TYR A 112 -18.65 21.81 25.44
CA TYR A 112 -20.00 21.26 25.54
C TYR A 112 -21.03 22.11 24.79
N GLN A 113 -21.06 23.42 25.05
CA GLN A 113 -22.05 24.33 24.48
C GLN A 113 -21.94 24.48 22.96
N GLU A 114 -20.73 24.48 22.42
CA GLU A 114 -20.49 24.66 20.98
C GLU A 114 -20.56 23.37 20.17
N LEU A 115 -20.32 22.19 20.79
CA LEU A 115 -20.20 20.93 20.05
C LEU A 115 -21.15 19.85 20.53
N TRP A 116 -21.16 19.54 21.84
CA TRP A 116 -21.87 18.36 22.34
C TRP A 116 -23.37 18.63 22.50
N GLU A 117 -23.76 19.78 23.03
CA GLU A 117 -25.15 20.16 23.19
C GLU A 117 -25.89 20.26 21.83
N PRO A 118 -25.37 20.96 20.80
CA PRO A 118 -26.00 20.99 19.48
C PRO A 118 -26.07 19.63 18.79
N ALA A 119 -25.16 18.72 19.14
CA ALA A 119 -25.19 17.32 18.65
C ALA A 119 -26.13 16.42 19.45
N GLY A 120 -26.79 16.94 20.51
CA GLY A 120 -27.68 16.18 21.39
C GLY A 120 -26.96 15.17 22.28
N LEU A 121 -25.69 15.39 22.58
CA LEU A 121 -24.84 14.52 23.40
C LEU A 121 -24.74 15.07 24.82
N SER A 122 -24.96 14.23 25.85
CA SER A 122 -24.96 14.68 27.23
C SER A 122 -24.16 13.74 28.16
N HIS A 123 -24.60 12.51 28.29
CA HIS A 123 -23.94 11.50 29.13
C HIS A 123 -23.03 10.64 28.24
N GLY A 124 -21.81 10.39 28.68
CA GLY A 124 -20.85 9.57 27.96
C GLY A 124 -20.41 8.34 28.75
N CYS A 125 -20.44 7.16 28.14
CA CYS A 125 -19.67 5.99 28.58
C CYS A 125 -18.47 5.87 27.65
N MET A 126 -17.26 6.16 28.16
CA MET A 126 -16.05 6.34 27.38
C MET A 126 -15.04 5.24 27.67
N GLY A 127 -14.31 4.80 26.66
CA GLY A 127 -13.27 3.78 26.80
C GLY A 127 -12.03 4.09 25.99
N VAL A 128 -10.86 3.79 26.54
CA VAL A 128 -9.56 3.86 25.86
C VAL A 128 -9.23 2.47 25.33
N VAL A 129 -9.18 2.34 24.00
CA VAL A 129 -8.79 1.08 23.36
C VAL A 129 -7.27 0.98 23.29
N PHE A 130 -6.63 2.04 22.80
CA PHE A 130 -5.17 2.23 22.79
C PHE A 130 -4.84 3.62 23.29
N ALA A 131 -3.94 3.71 24.25
CA ALA A 131 -3.47 4.99 24.80
C ALA A 131 -2.41 5.67 23.92
N GLY A 132 -1.87 4.95 22.91
CA GLY A 132 -0.82 5.46 22.02
C GLY A 132 0.58 5.43 22.64
N THR A 133 0.79 4.61 23.66
CA THR A 133 2.11 4.39 24.27
C THR A 133 2.97 3.43 23.44
N ASP A 134 2.35 2.67 22.54
CA ASP A 134 3.00 1.76 21.59
C ASP A 134 3.03 2.42 20.20
N ALA A 135 4.20 2.49 19.58
CA ALA A 135 4.38 3.04 18.24
C ALA A 135 3.60 2.29 17.13
N ARG A 136 3.08 1.09 17.43
CA ARG A 136 2.30 0.26 16.50
C ARG A 136 0.83 0.64 16.40
N HIS A 137 0.28 1.29 17.43
CA HIS A 137 -1.14 1.61 17.50
C HIS A 137 -1.34 3.10 17.78
N LEU A 138 -2.16 3.74 16.96
CA LEU A 138 -2.58 5.12 17.21
C LEU A 138 -3.49 5.19 18.44
N PRO A 139 -3.43 6.28 19.24
CA PRO A 139 -4.41 6.52 20.29
C PRO A 139 -5.82 6.29 19.74
N THR A 140 -6.59 5.45 20.39
CA THR A 140 -7.92 5.05 19.91
C THR A 140 -8.89 5.02 21.09
N ALA A 141 -10.02 5.70 20.93
CA ALA A 141 -11.07 5.77 21.93
C ALA A 141 -12.42 5.37 21.36
N ILE A 142 -13.29 4.86 22.25
CA ILE A 142 -14.69 4.63 22.00
C ILE A 142 -15.51 5.47 22.96
N SER A 143 -16.60 6.07 22.48
CA SER A 143 -17.52 6.83 23.29
C SER A 143 -18.95 6.51 22.89
N ILE A 144 -19.79 6.23 23.86
CA ILE A 144 -21.20 5.92 23.70
C ILE A 144 -21.98 7.01 24.44
N TYR A 145 -22.97 7.62 23.79
CA TYR A 145 -23.65 8.81 24.33
C TYR A 145 -25.15 8.63 24.47
N ARG A 146 -25.69 9.18 25.55
CA ARG A 146 -27.12 9.44 25.81
C ARG A 146 -27.42 10.92 25.66
N GLY A 147 -28.68 11.23 25.45
CA GLY A 147 -29.14 12.64 25.28
C GLY A 147 -29.37 13.35 26.62
N PRO A 148 -29.70 14.68 26.57
CA PRO A 148 -29.85 15.52 27.77
C PRO A 148 -30.98 15.09 28.71
N GLY A 149 -32.02 14.40 28.19
CA GLY A 149 -33.16 13.92 28.99
C GLY A 149 -33.04 12.47 29.45
N ASP A 150 -31.96 11.80 29.10
CA ASP A 150 -31.77 10.39 29.46
C ASP A 150 -31.09 10.27 30.84
N ALA A 151 -31.18 9.11 31.47
CA ALA A 151 -30.46 8.81 32.72
C ALA A 151 -28.97 8.58 32.43
N SER A 152 -28.11 8.88 33.41
CA SER A 152 -26.68 8.57 33.34
C SER A 152 -26.42 7.06 33.18
N PHE A 153 -25.23 6.70 32.72
CA PHE A 153 -24.82 5.30 32.64
C PHE A 153 -24.60 4.70 34.00
N LEU A 154 -25.07 3.45 34.19
CA LEU A 154 -24.87 2.70 35.41
C LEU A 154 -23.44 2.08 35.45
N PRO A 155 -22.93 1.74 36.65
CA PRO A 155 -21.65 1.03 36.76
C PRO A 155 -21.59 -0.25 35.94
N SER A 156 -22.70 -0.98 35.76
CA SER A 156 -22.79 -2.19 34.93
C SER A 156 -22.50 -1.92 33.46
N HIS A 157 -22.87 -0.73 32.95
CA HIS A 157 -22.52 -0.33 31.56
C HIS A 157 -21.00 -0.08 31.41
N VAL A 158 -20.38 0.55 32.41
CA VAL A 158 -18.93 0.77 32.43
C VAL A 158 -18.16 -0.55 32.47
N GLU A 159 -18.63 -1.50 33.30
CA GLU A 159 -18.04 -2.85 33.37
C GLU A 159 -18.20 -3.62 32.06
N MET A 160 -19.38 -3.54 31.44
CA MET A 160 -19.61 -4.12 30.11
C MET A 160 -18.70 -3.50 29.07
N LEU A 161 -18.55 -2.17 29.04
CA LEU A 161 -17.62 -1.53 28.11
C LEU A 161 -16.19 -1.99 28.36
N ARG A 162 -15.76 -2.04 29.64
CA ARG A 162 -14.42 -2.52 30.01
C ARG A 162 -14.14 -3.93 29.50
N ALA A 163 -15.11 -4.85 29.60
CA ALA A 163 -14.98 -6.19 29.05
C ALA A 163 -14.86 -6.19 27.52
N LEU A 164 -15.63 -5.34 26.84
CA LEU A 164 -15.58 -5.20 25.37
C LEU A 164 -14.29 -4.55 24.88
N LEU A 165 -13.64 -3.69 25.67
CA LEU A 165 -12.38 -3.03 25.28
C LEU A 165 -11.28 -4.05 24.95
N ALA A 166 -11.20 -5.17 25.65
CA ALA A 166 -10.24 -6.23 25.35
C ALA A 166 -10.48 -6.87 23.96
N HIS A 167 -11.73 -6.99 23.53
CA HIS A 167 -12.11 -7.49 22.22
C HIS A 167 -11.89 -6.43 21.14
N LEU A 168 -12.23 -5.17 21.42
CA LEU A 168 -11.95 -4.04 20.53
C LEU A 168 -10.45 -3.88 20.25
N SER A 169 -9.62 -3.96 21.30
CA SER A 169 -8.17 -3.86 21.16
C SER A 169 -7.62 -4.97 20.26
N ARG A 170 -8.01 -6.22 20.46
CA ARG A 170 -7.58 -7.34 19.60
C ARG A 170 -8.06 -7.20 18.16
N SER A 171 -9.33 -6.87 17.99
CA SER A 171 -9.96 -6.71 16.69
C SER A 171 -9.31 -5.57 15.88
N LEU A 172 -9.13 -4.39 16.49
CA LEU A 172 -8.47 -3.26 15.86
C LEU A 172 -6.97 -3.54 15.60
N GLY A 173 -6.30 -4.28 16.50
CA GLY A 173 -4.94 -4.74 16.26
C GLY A 173 -4.82 -5.60 14.99
N VAL A 174 -5.76 -6.52 14.76
CA VAL A 174 -5.84 -7.30 13.52
C VAL A 174 -6.10 -6.38 12.31
N MET A 175 -7.04 -5.44 12.43
CA MET A 175 -7.34 -4.48 11.36
C MET A 175 -6.12 -3.63 10.98
N TYR A 176 -5.37 -3.12 11.95
CA TYR A 176 -4.13 -2.38 11.72
C TYR A 176 -3.08 -3.25 11.01
N HIS A 177 -2.88 -4.46 11.49
CA HIS A 177 -1.91 -5.39 10.90
C HIS A 177 -2.23 -5.74 9.44
N LEU A 178 -3.51 -6.02 9.14
CA LEU A 178 -3.96 -6.26 7.77
C LEU A 178 -3.76 -5.04 6.88
N ARG A 179 -4.10 -3.85 7.36
CA ARG A 179 -3.89 -2.60 6.62
C ARG A 179 -2.42 -2.37 6.32
N ASP A 180 -1.55 -2.52 7.30
CA ASP A 180 -0.11 -2.33 7.13
C ASP A 180 0.48 -3.35 6.16
N SER A 181 0.04 -4.60 6.23
CA SER A 181 0.41 -5.64 5.27
C SER A 181 -0.03 -5.29 3.83
N GLN A 182 -1.25 -4.80 3.67
CA GLN A 182 -1.76 -4.35 2.36
C GLN A 182 -0.97 -3.15 1.81
N LEU A 183 -0.62 -2.17 2.66
CA LEU A 183 0.20 -1.02 2.28
C LEU A 183 1.62 -1.45 1.87
N GLN A 184 2.25 -2.35 2.60
CA GLN A 184 3.57 -2.90 2.26
C GLN A 184 3.51 -3.67 0.94
N MET A 185 2.47 -4.48 0.72
CA MET A 185 2.26 -5.17 -0.54
C MET A 185 2.07 -4.19 -1.70
N ALA A 186 1.22 -3.18 -1.54
CA ALA A 186 1.00 -2.15 -2.55
C ALA A 186 2.29 -1.38 -2.87
N ALA A 187 3.08 -1.01 -1.86
CA ALA A 187 4.37 -0.35 -2.04
C ALA A 187 5.38 -1.25 -2.78
N SER A 188 5.41 -2.55 -2.46
CA SER A 188 6.27 -3.53 -3.14
C SER A 188 5.88 -3.68 -4.61
N LEU A 189 4.58 -3.77 -4.92
CA LEU A 189 4.09 -3.83 -6.29
C LEU A 189 4.37 -2.54 -7.06
N ALA A 190 4.22 -1.38 -6.43
CA ALA A 190 4.56 -0.09 -7.04
C ALA A 190 6.07 0.02 -7.33
N ALA A 191 6.92 -0.51 -6.44
CA ALA A 191 8.35 -0.59 -6.67
C ALA A 191 8.69 -1.49 -7.87
N LEU A 192 8.01 -2.63 -8.02
CA LEU A 192 8.16 -3.50 -9.20
C LEU A 192 7.66 -2.80 -10.48
N ASP A 193 6.59 -2.02 -10.39
CA ASP A 193 6.08 -1.24 -11.54
C ASP A 193 7.02 -0.09 -11.97
N SER A 194 7.87 0.39 -11.08
CA SER A 194 8.88 1.41 -11.39
C SER A 194 10.12 0.85 -12.11
N LEU A 195 10.30 -0.48 -12.12
CA LEU A 195 11.43 -1.10 -12.79
C LEU A 195 11.31 -0.97 -14.32
N PRO A 196 12.40 -0.59 -15.03
CA PRO A 196 12.40 -0.45 -16.49
C PRO A 196 12.28 -1.80 -17.20
N GLY A 197 12.70 -2.90 -16.54
CA GLY A 197 12.54 -4.27 -17.03
C GLY A 197 11.17 -4.85 -16.75
N GLY A 198 10.70 -5.75 -17.61
CA GLY A 198 9.51 -6.53 -17.36
C GLY A 198 9.74 -7.52 -16.21
N VAL A 199 8.81 -7.56 -15.24
CA VAL A 199 8.82 -8.52 -14.13
C VAL A 199 7.55 -9.35 -14.19
N VAL A 200 7.72 -10.68 -14.19
CA VAL A 200 6.63 -11.66 -14.14
C VAL A 200 6.85 -12.59 -12.95
N LEU A 201 5.85 -12.80 -12.12
CA LEU A 201 5.88 -13.82 -11.07
C LEU A 201 5.11 -15.05 -11.53
N LEU A 202 5.66 -16.22 -11.22
CA LEU A 202 5.06 -17.51 -11.55
C LEU A 202 4.75 -18.29 -10.27
N ASP A 203 3.61 -18.98 -10.27
CA ASP A 203 3.27 -19.94 -9.22
C ASP A 203 3.98 -21.29 -9.39
N ALA A 204 3.69 -22.26 -8.51
CA ALA A 204 4.29 -23.59 -8.54
C ALA A 204 3.94 -24.41 -9.82
N ALA A 205 2.85 -24.06 -10.50
CA ALA A 205 2.40 -24.69 -11.74
C ALA A 205 2.86 -23.92 -13.00
N ALA A 206 3.75 -22.93 -12.84
CA ALA A 206 4.22 -22.03 -13.89
C ALA A 206 3.14 -21.09 -14.46
N HIS A 207 2.04 -20.85 -13.73
CA HIS A 207 1.06 -19.85 -14.13
C HIS A 207 1.53 -18.46 -13.71
N VAL A 208 1.19 -17.48 -14.54
CA VAL A 208 1.48 -16.07 -14.26
C VAL A 208 0.59 -15.60 -13.11
N SER A 209 1.20 -15.25 -11.97
CA SER A 209 0.51 -14.71 -10.79
C SER A 209 0.57 -13.18 -10.73
N PHE A 210 1.58 -12.57 -11.37
CA PHE A 210 1.75 -11.11 -11.42
C PHE A 210 2.57 -10.70 -12.63
N THR A 211 2.28 -9.51 -13.18
CA THR A 211 3.09 -8.82 -14.18
C THR A 211 3.17 -7.34 -13.85
N ASN A 212 4.37 -6.76 -13.87
CA ASN A 212 4.53 -5.32 -13.74
C ASN A 212 4.15 -4.60 -15.06
N ARG A 213 4.10 -3.26 -15.00
CA ARG A 213 3.74 -2.42 -16.16
C ARG A 213 4.64 -2.70 -17.38
N SER A 214 5.95 -2.78 -17.18
CA SER A 214 6.94 -3.03 -18.24
C SER A 214 6.74 -4.41 -18.88
N ALA A 215 6.49 -5.46 -18.08
CA ALA A 215 6.18 -6.79 -18.59
C ALA A 215 4.90 -6.77 -19.45
N ARG A 216 3.84 -6.10 -19.02
CA ARG A 216 2.60 -5.98 -19.81
C ARG A 216 2.85 -5.34 -21.18
N VAL A 217 3.68 -4.30 -21.24
CA VAL A 217 4.05 -3.67 -22.51
C VAL A 217 4.80 -4.65 -23.41
N LEU A 218 5.81 -5.35 -22.89
CA LEU A 218 6.61 -6.32 -23.66
C LEU A 218 5.79 -7.51 -24.16
N LEU A 219 4.87 -8.01 -23.34
CA LEU A 219 3.95 -9.08 -23.71
C LEU A 219 2.98 -8.63 -24.81
N ASN A 220 2.46 -7.40 -24.72
CA ASN A 220 1.57 -6.83 -25.75
C ASN A 220 2.29 -6.52 -27.06
N GLN A 221 3.60 -6.22 -27.02
CA GLN A 221 4.43 -6.04 -28.21
C GLN A 221 4.76 -7.37 -28.92
N GLY A 222 4.39 -8.49 -28.33
CA GLY A 222 4.63 -9.81 -28.91
C GLY A 222 6.07 -10.30 -28.75
N ASN A 223 6.84 -9.80 -27.78
CA ASN A 223 8.20 -10.27 -27.50
C ASN A 223 8.24 -11.63 -26.79
N VAL A 224 7.19 -11.97 -26.07
CA VAL A 224 6.91 -13.29 -25.46
C VAL A 224 5.40 -13.50 -25.52
N VAL A 225 4.96 -14.70 -25.81
CA VAL A 225 3.52 -15.01 -25.88
C VAL A 225 3.04 -15.42 -24.50
N VAL A 226 1.86 -14.95 -24.14
CA VAL A 226 1.09 -15.48 -23.01
C VAL A 226 0.01 -16.39 -23.57
N THR A 227 0.06 -17.67 -23.20
CA THR A 227 -0.96 -18.65 -23.60
C THR A 227 -2.00 -18.82 -22.51
N GLN A 228 -3.28 -18.86 -22.91
CA GLN A 228 -4.36 -19.27 -22.00
C GLN A 228 -4.34 -20.79 -21.88
N VAL A 229 -4.36 -21.27 -20.66
CA VAL A 229 -4.55 -22.71 -20.38
C VAL A 229 -5.98 -22.86 -19.88
N ALA A 230 -6.78 -23.70 -20.57
CA ALA A 230 -8.11 -24.07 -20.12
C ALA A 230 -8.00 -24.89 -18.82
N GLY A 231 -8.48 -24.38 -17.72
CA GLY A 231 -8.53 -25.03 -16.40
C GLY A 231 -9.92 -24.86 -15.78
N ASP A 232 -10.17 -25.50 -14.65
CA ASP A 232 -11.47 -25.58 -13.96
C ASP A 232 -12.03 -24.19 -13.55
N GLY A 233 -12.52 -23.43 -14.53
CA GLY A 233 -13.29 -22.19 -14.33
C GLY A 233 -12.49 -20.89 -14.19
N PHE A 234 -11.15 -20.92 -14.20
CA PHE A 234 -10.30 -19.73 -14.21
C PHE A 234 -9.34 -19.74 -15.39
N GLU A 235 -9.26 -18.59 -16.10
CA GLU A 235 -8.24 -18.39 -17.14
C GLU A 235 -6.84 -18.35 -16.49
N GLN A 236 -6.06 -19.41 -16.72
CA GLN A 236 -4.68 -19.48 -16.25
C GLN A 236 -3.74 -19.10 -17.39
N LEU A 237 -2.86 -18.14 -17.14
CA LEU A 237 -1.92 -17.64 -18.13
C LEU A 237 -0.54 -18.28 -17.93
N ARG A 238 0.10 -18.71 -19.02
CA ARG A 238 1.48 -19.21 -19.03
C ARG A 238 2.32 -18.44 -20.05
N LEU A 239 3.61 -18.30 -19.76
CA LEU A 239 4.58 -17.77 -20.71
C LEU A 239 4.96 -18.85 -21.73
N ALA A 240 5.12 -18.46 -22.99
CA ALA A 240 5.61 -19.31 -24.07
C ALA A 240 6.54 -18.51 -25.00
N PRO A 241 7.54 -19.16 -25.64
CA PRO A 241 8.42 -18.48 -26.58
C PRO A 241 7.70 -18.20 -27.90
N LEU A 242 8.11 -17.14 -28.61
CA LEU A 242 7.62 -16.82 -29.94
C LEU A 242 8.02 -17.89 -30.97
N LEU A 243 9.28 -18.32 -30.90
CA LEU A 243 9.85 -19.31 -31.79
C LEU A 243 9.68 -20.72 -31.20
N ARG A 244 8.85 -21.56 -31.79
CA ARG A 244 8.57 -22.94 -31.30
C ARG A 244 9.83 -23.79 -31.12
N ALA A 245 10.88 -23.56 -31.92
CA ALA A 245 12.17 -24.26 -31.76
C ALA A 245 12.83 -24.00 -30.40
N GLN A 246 12.49 -22.91 -29.71
CA GLN A 246 13.01 -22.56 -28.37
C GLN A 246 12.21 -23.18 -27.22
N GLU A 247 11.06 -23.81 -27.50
CA GLU A 247 10.18 -24.37 -26.48
C GLU A 247 10.90 -25.27 -25.46
N PRO A 248 11.77 -26.22 -25.86
CA PRO A 248 12.46 -27.08 -24.87
C PRO A 248 13.40 -26.31 -23.94
N ALA A 249 14.14 -25.33 -24.49
CA ALA A 249 15.05 -24.48 -23.69
C ALA A 249 14.25 -23.58 -22.73
N PHE A 250 13.16 -23.01 -23.23
CA PHE A 250 12.25 -22.16 -22.45
C PHE A 250 11.63 -22.93 -21.28
N GLN A 251 11.05 -24.11 -21.53
CA GLN A 251 10.47 -24.95 -20.49
C GLN A 251 11.51 -25.45 -19.50
N SER A 252 12.73 -25.73 -19.96
CA SER A 252 13.83 -26.08 -19.06
C SER A 252 14.21 -24.93 -18.12
N LEU A 253 14.25 -23.69 -18.63
CA LEU A 253 14.53 -22.50 -17.82
C LEU A 253 13.46 -22.31 -16.75
N ILE A 254 12.16 -22.33 -17.13
CA ILE A 254 11.03 -22.18 -16.20
C ILE A 254 11.06 -23.29 -15.13
N ARG A 255 11.20 -24.56 -15.54
CA ARG A 255 11.22 -25.69 -14.60
C ARG A 255 12.33 -25.55 -13.57
N ARG A 256 13.57 -25.21 -13.99
CA ARG A 256 14.70 -25.02 -13.08
C ARG A 256 14.48 -23.85 -12.12
N SER A 257 13.79 -22.80 -12.54
CA SER A 257 13.45 -21.68 -11.65
C SER A 257 12.37 -22.02 -10.60
N LEU A 258 11.61 -23.09 -10.82
CA LEU A 258 10.57 -23.57 -9.89
C LEU A 258 11.06 -24.67 -8.94
N GLU A 259 12.21 -25.27 -9.21
CA GLU A 259 12.79 -26.32 -8.36
C GLU A 259 13.22 -25.76 -7.00
N PRO A 260 12.86 -26.41 -5.87
CA PRO A 260 13.30 -25.99 -4.55
C PRO A 260 14.82 -26.04 -4.46
N GLN A 261 15.45 -24.95 -4.10
CA GLN A 261 16.90 -24.93 -3.90
C GLN A 261 17.28 -25.67 -2.62
N SER A 262 18.14 -26.66 -2.75
CA SER A 262 18.89 -27.21 -1.63
C SER A 262 19.82 -26.13 -1.06
N SER A 263 19.96 -26.07 0.26
CA SER A 263 20.55 -25.05 1.14
C SER A 263 22.00 -24.60 0.88
N ALA A 264 22.53 -24.76 -0.32
CA ALA A 264 23.88 -24.37 -0.71
C ALA A 264 23.87 -23.12 -1.65
N GLY A 265 23.30 -22.03 -1.20
CA GLY A 265 23.70 -20.66 -1.48
C GLY A 265 24.08 -20.18 -2.91
N ARG A 266 23.66 -20.85 -3.98
CA ARG A 266 23.90 -20.39 -5.35
C ARG A 266 22.57 -19.99 -6.00
N TYR A 267 22.30 -18.69 -6.03
CA TYR A 267 21.25 -18.10 -6.86
C TYR A 267 21.69 -18.20 -8.32
N PHE A 268 21.43 -19.32 -9.00
CA PHE A 268 21.59 -19.39 -10.44
C PHE A 268 20.36 -18.74 -11.09
N SER A 269 20.53 -17.55 -11.61
CA SER A 269 19.61 -17.02 -12.61
C SER A 269 20.07 -17.61 -13.95
N ASP A 270 19.30 -18.52 -14.51
CA ASP A 270 19.48 -18.94 -15.90
C ASP A 270 18.94 -17.86 -16.83
N ALA A 271 19.55 -17.71 -17.99
CA ALA A 271 19.14 -16.72 -19.00
C ALA A 271 18.88 -17.40 -20.34
N LEU A 272 17.91 -16.86 -21.07
CA LEU A 272 17.57 -17.25 -22.44
C LEU A 272 17.35 -16.02 -23.29
N VAL A 273 17.95 -15.97 -24.48
CA VAL A 273 17.57 -14.99 -25.49
C VAL A 273 16.36 -15.53 -26.24
N VAL A 274 15.23 -14.87 -26.11
CA VAL A 274 14.01 -15.18 -26.85
C VAL A 274 14.06 -14.49 -28.19
N CYS A 275 13.80 -15.24 -29.26
CA CYS A 275 13.86 -14.75 -30.63
C CYS A 275 12.48 -14.68 -31.28
N HIS A 276 12.34 -13.73 -32.21
CA HIS A 276 11.21 -13.69 -33.13
C HIS A 276 11.23 -14.87 -34.11
N PRO A 277 10.11 -15.21 -34.77
CA PRO A 277 10.07 -16.24 -35.81
C PRO A 277 11.06 -16.04 -36.95
N ASN A 278 11.47 -14.80 -37.22
CA ASN A 278 12.48 -14.47 -38.23
C ASN A 278 13.94 -14.69 -37.76
N GLY A 279 14.13 -15.17 -36.50
CA GLY A 279 15.44 -15.41 -35.89
C GLY A 279 16.11 -14.20 -35.27
N GLN A 280 15.53 -13.01 -35.35
CA GLN A 280 16.05 -11.83 -34.65
C GLN A 280 15.78 -11.94 -33.14
N SER A 281 16.73 -11.46 -32.34
CA SER A 281 16.59 -11.46 -30.88
C SER A 281 15.56 -10.43 -30.43
N ALA A 282 14.51 -10.88 -29.72
CA ALA A 282 13.41 -10.03 -29.24
C ALA A 282 13.69 -9.51 -27.82
N CYS A 283 14.00 -10.41 -26.89
CA CYS A 283 14.26 -10.03 -25.52
C CYS A 283 15.22 -11.02 -24.83
N VAL A 284 15.83 -10.58 -23.73
CA VAL A 284 16.55 -11.46 -22.80
C VAL A 284 15.62 -11.78 -21.65
N MET A 285 15.46 -13.05 -21.36
CA MET A 285 14.68 -13.56 -20.22
C MET A 285 15.62 -14.14 -19.19
N HIS A 286 15.54 -13.68 -17.94
CA HIS A 286 16.19 -14.27 -16.79
C HIS A 286 15.12 -14.85 -15.86
N ALA A 287 15.30 -16.07 -15.39
CA ALA A 287 14.40 -16.67 -14.41
C ALA A 287 15.18 -17.11 -13.17
N ALA A 288 14.64 -16.80 -12.00
CA ALA A 288 15.23 -17.15 -10.71
C ALA A 288 14.16 -17.66 -9.76
N PRO A 289 14.50 -18.61 -8.85
CA PRO A 289 13.57 -19.05 -7.81
C PRO A 289 13.34 -17.92 -6.80
N LEU A 290 12.09 -17.77 -6.35
CA LEU A 290 11.76 -17.01 -5.17
C LEU A 290 11.93 -17.90 -3.94
N GLY A 291 12.73 -17.45 -2.98
CA GLY A 291 12.90 -18.15 -1.71
C GLY A 291 11.54 -18.38 -1.05
N THR A 292 11.27 -19.59 -0.63
CA THR A 292 10.12 -19.90 0.21
C THR A 292 10.35 -19.27 1.57
N GLY A 293 9.90 -18.01 1.76
CA GLY A 293 9.73 -17.50 3.11
C GLY A 293 8.88 -18.50 3.91
N GLN A 294 9.20 -18.71 5.18
CA GLN A 294 8.39 -19.52 6.08
C GLN A 294 7.00 -18.87 6.20
N GLY A 295 6.13 -19.13 5.24
CA GLY A 295 4.75 -18.66 5.20
C GLY A 295 3.81 -19.80 5.54
N PHE A 296 2.92 -19.57 6.47
CA PHE A 296 1.69 -20.36 6.59
C PHE A 296 1.04 -20.43 5.22
N GLY A 297 0.53 -21.61 4.83
CA GLY A 297 -0.15 -21.81 3.55
C GLY A 297 -1.22 -20.72 3.33
N THR A 298 -1.35 -20.30 2.08
CA THR A 298 -2.29 -19.24 1.68
C THR A 298 -3.71 -19.60 2.08
N VAL A 299 -4.34 -18.74 2.87
CA VAL A 299 -5.73 -18.90 3.34
C VAL A 299 -6.73 -18.78 2.17
N ASP A 300 -6.33 -18.17 1.05
CA ASP A 300 -7.20 -17.87 -0.11
C ASP A 300 -7.03 -18.82 -1.31
N GLY A 301 -6.36 -19.97 -1.14
CA GLY A 301 -6.20 -20.92 -2.25
C GLY A 301 -5.32 -20.47 -3.42
N ALA A 302 -4.80 -19.25 -3.40
CA ALA A 302 -3.82 -18.78 -4.38
C ALA A 302 -2.45 -19.41 -4.09
N SER A 303 -1.87 -20.09 -5.06
CA SER A 303 -0.52 -20.64 -4.95
C SER A 303 0.49 -19.49 -4.78
N PRO A 304 1.38 -19.53 -3.77
CA PRO A 304 2.40 -18.50 -3.62
C PRO A 304 3.32 -18.48 -4.84
N SER A 305 3.77 -17.30 -5.25
CA SER A 305 4.75 -17.17 -6.33
C SER A 305 6.05 -17.92 -5.96
N ARG A 306 6.54 -18.71 -6.89
CA ARG A 306 7.73 -19.59 -6.70
C ARG A 306 8.92 -19.13 -7.53
N ALA A 307 8.69 -18.45 -8.64
CA ALA A 307 9.75 -17.94 -9.50
C ALA A 307 9.48 -16.50 -9.93
N ILE A 308 10.56 -15.77 -10.18
CA ILE A 308 10.56 -14.44 -10.78
C ILE A 308 11.23 -14.53 -12.14
N VAL A 309 10.60 -13.91 -13.13
CA VAL A 309 11.12 -13.81 -14.49
C VAL A 309 11.29 -12.34 -14.83
N PHE A 310 12.49 -11.97 -15.23
CA PHE A 310 12.81 -10.65 -15.76
C PHE A 310 12.87 -10.70 -17.28
N LEU A 311 12.25 -9.73 -17.93
CA LEU A 311 12.20 -9.56 -19.39
C LEU A 311 12.85 -8.23 -19.76
N TYR A 312 13.87 -8.27 -20.59
CA TYR A 312 14.56 -7.10 -21.09
C TYR A 312 14.45 -7.07 -22.62
N SER A 313 13.74 -6.07 -23.17
CA SER A 313 13.68 -5.89 -24.63
C SER A 313 15.05 -5.55 -25.18
N LEU A 314 15.45 -6.21 -26.27
CA LEU A 314 16.65 -5.86 -27.03
C LEU A 314 16.36 -4.79 -28.10
N GLU A 315 15.08 -4.58 -28.42
CA GLU A 315 14.62 -3.58 -29.39
C GLU A 315 14.33 -2.22 -28.75
N SER A 316 14.00 -2.22 -27.45
CA SER A 316 13.75 -0.99 -26.72
C SER A 316 15.08 -0.29 -26.45
N ALA A 317 15.51 0.55 -27.37
CA ALA A 317 16.56 1.49 -27.09
C ALA A 317 16.21 2.22 -25.79
N ALA A 318 17.13 2.22 -24.85
CA ALA A 318 17.01 2.91 -23.57
C ALA A 318 16.43 4.32 -23.78
N GLN A 319 15.17 4.53 -23.42
CA GLN A 319 14.50 5.82 -23.64
C GLN A 319 14.84 6.76 -22.47
N VAL A 320 15.97 7.41 -22.57
CA VAL A 320 16.21 8.62 -21.75
C VAL A 320 15.40 9.76 -22.37
N ARG A 321 14.53 10.38 -21.60
CA ARG A 321 13.77 11.55 -22.05
C ARG A 321 14.72 12.75 -22.21
N PRO A 322 14.68 13.47 -23.35
CA PRO A 322 15.52 14.65 -23.56
C PRO A 322 15.39 15.69 -22.45
N GLU A 323 14.17 15.85 -21.89
CA GLU A 323 13.86 16.80 -20.83
C GLU A 323 14.67 16.52 -19.57
N LEU A 324 14.87 15.25 -19.22
CA LEU A 324 15.67 14.84 -18.06
C LEU A 324 17.15 15.27 -18.23
N LEU A 325 17.70 15.18 -19.42
CA LEU A 325 19.06 15.64 -19.70
C LEU A 325 19.16 17.16 -19.63
N CYS A 326 18.12 17.86 -20.09
CA CYS A 326 18.05 19.33 -19.96
C CYS A 326 18.01 19.76 -18.48
N GLU A 327 17.26 19.08 -17.65
CA GLU A 327 17.13 19.37 -16.20
C GLU A 327 18.42 19.04 -15.43
N LEU A 328 18.98 17.85 -15.65
CA LEU A 328 20.14 17.37 -14.86
C LEU A 328 21.45 18.04 -15.25
N PHE A 329 21.66 18.31 -16.55
CA PHE A 329 22.95 18.76 -17.08
C PHE A 329 22.89 20.13 -17.76
N ALA A 330 21.76 20.83 -17.65
CA ALA A 330 21.54 22.11 -18.33
C ALA A 330 21.81 22.05 -19.87
N LEU A 331 21.48 20.90 -20.49
CA LEU A 331 21.58 20.76 -21.93
C LEU A 331 20.46 21.53 -22.61
N THR A 332 20.77 22.10 -23.79
CA THR A 332 19.70 22.56 -24.67
C THR A 332 18.98 21.36 -25.30
N PRO A 333 17.73 21.52 -25.77
CA PRO A 333 17.00 20.42 -26.43
C PRO A 333 17.75 19.84 -27.65
N ALA A 334 18.55 20.63 -28.34
CA ALA A 334 19.37 20.17 -29.45
C ALA A 334 20.60 19.34 -29.02
N GLU A 335 21.27 19.76 -27.94
CA GLU A 335 22.37 19.03 -27.32
C GLU A 335 21.88 17.72 -26.68
N ALA A 336 20.73 17.72 -26.02
CA ALA A 336 20.13 16.52 -25.47
C ALA A 336 19.79 15.50 -26.57
N ARG A 337 19.20 15.93 -27.68
CA ARG A 337 18.95 15.05 -28.83
C ARG A 337 20.22 14.50 -29.40
N ALA A 338 21.30 15.32 -29.53
CA ALA A 338 22.60 14.87 -30.03
C ALA A 338 23.24 13.83 -29.10
N ALA A 339 23.16 14.04 -27.77
CA ALA A 339 23.64 13.08 -26.80
C ALA A 339 22.88 11.74 -26.91
N LEU A 340 21.57 11.76 -27.07
CA LEU A 340 20.74 10.54 -27.19
C LEU A 340 21.04 9.73 -28.47
N GLN A 341 21.52 10.35 -29.54
CA GLN A 341 21.95 9.60 -30.74
C GLN A 341 23.11 8.64 -30.45
N VAL A 342 23.89 8.89 -29.39
CA VAL A 342 24.97 8.00 -28.96
C VAL A 342 24.47 6.64 -28.52
N LEU A 343 23.25 6.56 -27.96
CA LEU A 343 22.61 5.28 -27.58
C LEU A 343 22.36 4.37 -28.78
N HIS A 344 22.09 4.95 -29.95
CA HIS A 344 21.82 4.18 -31.15
C HIS A 344 23.12 3.77 -31.89
N GLY A 345 24.30 4.22 -31.44
CA GLY A 345 25.57 3.93 -32.06
C GLY A 345 25.70 4.52 -33.47
N GLY A 346 26.77 4.18 -34.15
CA GLY A 346 27.07 4.62 -35.51
C GLY A 346 28.13 5.72 -35.59
N SER A 347 28.48 6.11 -36.82
CA SER A 347 29.40 7.23 -37.12
C SER A 347 28.71 8.58 -36.87
N VAL A 348 29.50 9.62 -36.68
CA VAL A 348 29.00 11.00 -36.52
C VAL A 348 28.13 11.43 -37.70
N THR A 349 28.44 10.97 -38.92
CA THR A 349 27.64 11.26 -40.10
C THR A 349 26.29 10.62 -40.07
N GLU A 350 26.20 9.33 -39.69
CA GLU A 350 24.93 8.59 -39.54
C GLU A 350 24.07 9.17 -38.42
N MET A 351 24.69 9.56 -37.30
CA MET A 351 23.98 10.21 -36.19
C MET A 351 23.42 11.58 -36.60
N ALA A 352 24.18 12.36 -37.36
CA ALA A 352 23.75 13.67 -37.87
C ALA A 352 22.58 13.54 -38.86
N GLU A 353 22.65 12.55 -39.76
CA GLU A 353 21.58 12.23 -40.73
C GLU A 353 20.29 11.85 -40.02
N ARG A 354 20.37 10.97 -39.02
CA ARG A 354 19.21 10.58 -38.20
C ARG A 354 18.57 11.76 -37.45
N GLN A 355 19.39 12.73 -37.02
CA GLN A 355 18.91 13.95 -36.37
C GLN A 355 18.42 15.02 -37.35
N GLY A 356 18.69 14.89 -38.64
CA GLY A 356 18.32 15.86 -39.68
C GLY A 356 19.17 17.14 -39.65
N VAL A 357 20.44 17.05 -39.25
CA VAL A 357 21.37 18.19 -39.17
C VAL A 357 22.67 17.92 -39.90
N SER A 358 23.45 18.99 -40.21
CA SER A 358 24.79 18.81 -40.79
C SER A 358 25.74 18.13 -39.80
N ALA A 359 26.72 17.36 -40.31
CA ALA A 359 27.74 16.73 -39.49
C ALA A 359 28.51 17.73 -38.60
N ASN A 360 28.74 18.97 -39.09
CA ASN A 360 29.40 20.01 -38.31
C ASN A 360 28.53 20.54 -37.17
N THR A 361 27.22 20.73 -37.43
CA THR A 361 26.23 21.11 -36.37
C THR A 361 26.14 20.04 -35.31
N PHE A 362 26.06 18.78 -35.73
CA PHE A 362 26.01 17.65 -34.82
C PHE A 362 27.25 17.55 -33.92
N LYS A 363 28.46 17.68 -34.52
CA LYS A 363 29.72 17.70 -33.76
C LYS A 363 29.77 18.81 -32.73
N THR A 364 29.26 19.99 -33.05
CA THR A 364 29.21 21.11 -32.12
C THR A 364 28.26 20.83 -30.97
N GLN A 365 27.05 20.31 -31.24
CA GLN A 365 26.07 19.95 -30.23
C GLN A 365 26.60 18.83 -29.32
N LEU A 366 27.21 17.80 -29.88
CA LEU A 366 27.79 16.69 -29.15
C LEU A 366 28.96 17.12 -28.26
N ARG A 367 29.82 18.03 -28.77
CA ARG A 367 30.91 18.62 -27.97
C ARG A 367 30.37 19.37 -26.77
N MET A 368 29.34 20.21 -26.93
CA MET A 368 28.69 20.92 -25.83
C MET A 368 28.03 19.93 -24.82
N ALA A 369 27.46 18.83 -25.32
CA ALA A 369 26.93 17.78 -24.45
C ALA A 369 28.05 17.13 -23.61
N TYR A 370 29.22 16.82 -24.20
CA TYR A 370 30.37 16.32 -23.44
C TYR A 370 30.84 17.30 -22.38
N GLU A 371 30.99 18.59 -22.71
CA GLU A 371 31.40 19.61 -21.75
C GLU A 371 30.44 19.70 -20.55
N LYS A 372 29.14 19.76 -20.81
CA LYS A 372 28.12 19.94 -19.79
C LYS A 372 27.86 18.67 -18.96
N THR A 373 28.07 17.48 -19.52
CA THR A 373 27.95 16.21 -18.80
C THR A 373 29.26 15.77 -18.15
N HIS A 374 30.35 16.55 -18.28
CA HIS A 374 31.68 16.21 -17.78
C HIS A 374 32.21 14.86 -18.33
N THR A 375 31.82 14.50 -19.54
CA THR A 375 32.30 13.30 -20.22
C THR A 375 33.27 13.69 -21.34
N HIS A 376 34.21 12.79 -21.68
CA HIS A 376 35.26 13.10 -22.66
C HIS A 376 35.24 12.19 -23.88
N ARG A 377 34.55 11.06 -23.78
CA ARG A 377 34.48 10.05 -24.85
C ARG A 377 33.05 9.56 -25.01
N GLN A 378 32.75 9.07 -26.20
CA GLN A 378 31.45 8.49 -26.51
C GLN A 378 31.07 7.35 -25.52
N ALA A 379 32.05 6.54 -25.14
CA ALA A 379 31.84 5.46 -24.17
C ALA A 379 31.47 5.96 -22.77
N ASP A 380 32.00 7.11 -22.33
CA ASP A 380 31.68 7.69 -21.03
C ASP A 380 30.28 8.30 -21.03
N LEU A 381 29.93 9.01 -22.12
CA LEU A 381 28.57 9.54 -22.29
C LEU A 381 27.55 8.39 -22.40
N LEU A 382 27.89 7.33 -23.14
CA LEU A 382 27.03 6.13 -23.22
C LEU A 382 26.78 5.51 -21.85
N LYS A 383 27.80 5.34 -21.02
CA LYS A 383 27.65 4.83 -19.63
C LYS A 383 26.76 5.73 -18.80
N LEU A 384 26.95 7.06 -18.90
CA LEU A 384 26.11 8.03 -18.20
C LEU A 384 24.65 7.90 -18.65
N LEU A 385 24.38 7.87 -19.94
CA LEU A 385 23.04 7.74 -20.49
C LEU A 385 22.39 6.40 -20.05
N LEU A 386 23.13 5.30 -20.10
CA LEU A 386 22.63 4.00 -19.64
C LEU A 386 22.33 3.99 -18.14
N SER A 387 23.07 4.72 -17.30
CA SER A 387 22.76 4.85 -15.88
C SER A 387 21.47 5.63 -15.60
N LEU A 388 21.08 6.52 -16.51
CA LEU A 388 19.83 7.30 -16.42
C LEU A 388 18.60 6.54 -16.95
N THR A 389 18.79 5.42 -17.64
CA THR A 389 17.69 4.54 -18.09
C THR A 389 17.21 3.59 -17.00
N VAL A 390 17.91 3.52 -15.89
CA VAL A 390 17.59 2.65 -14.73
C VAL A 390 16.70 3.36 -13.70
N GLY A 391 16.20 4.56 -14.02
CA GLY A 391 15.31 5.35 -13.18
C GLY A 391 13.84 5.31 -13.60
#